data_09a983c2e7a204453956292e1ef43f9c
#
_entry.id   09a983c2e7a204453956292e1ef43f9c
#
_cell.length_a   1.000
_cell.length_b   1.000
_cell.length_c   1.000
_cell.angle_alpha   90.00
_cell.angle_beta   90.00
_cell.angle_gamma   90.00
#
_symmetry.space_group_name_H-M   'P 1'
#
loop_
_entity.id
_entity.type
_entity.pdbx_description
1 polymer ?
#
loop_
_entity_poly.entity_id
_entity_poly.type
_entity_poly.pdbx_seq_one_letter_code
_entity_poly.pdbx_strand_id
1 'polypeptide(L)'
;PIESVTITDVTSIRRDSIPEGDTEKLMLTGDQNLIDLSYLIRWNIKDLKLYSFQLAEPDATVREVAEAAMRASVAEVNLTDAMGGSGRAVIEQSVRERMQAILDAYRSGVSIQGVEIKKADPPTKVVDSFKEVAAAQQDAQSAINRAQAWAQQLTARAQGEAAAFDKVYEQYKLAPEVTRRRMYYETMERVLSQTDKTIVETSGVQTYLPLPEVNKRRAAPAAATPAAPQEPAR
;
A
#
# COMPACT_ATOMS: atom_id res chain seq x y z
N PRO A 1 52.83 11.45 -38.73
CA PRO A 1 51.76 12.12 -38.04
C PRO A 1 51.76 11.69 -36.56
N ILE A 2 51.89 12.67 -35.70
CA ILE A 2 52.03 12.47 -34.26
C ILE A 2 50.69 12.78 -33.53
N GLU A 3 49.69 13.18 -34.29
CA GLU A 3 48.39 13.57 -33.78
C GLU A 3 47.33 12.51 -34.09
N SER A 4 46.62 12.06 -33.07
CA SER A 4 45.41 11.22 -33.17
C SER A 4 44.17 12.08 -32.91
N VAL A 5 43.13 11.93 -33.72
CA VAL A 5 41.87 12.62 -33.56
C VAL A 5 40.85 11.61 -33.00
N THR A 6 40.28 11.92 -31.83
CA THR A 6 39.20 11.15 -31.25
C THR A 6 37.93 11.99 -31.30
N ILE A 7 36.87 11.44 -31.86
CA ILE A 7 35.57 12.09 -31.91
C ILE A 7 34.73 11.57 -30.72
N THR A 8 34.34 12.46 -29.82
CA THR A 8 33.53 12.12 -28.68
C THR A 8 32.20 12.88 -28.74
N ASP A 9 31.08 12.16 -28.65
CA ASP A 9 29.77 12.78 -28.58
C ASP A 9 29.55 13.32 -27.16
N VAL A 10 29.28 14.61 -27.05
CA VAL A 10 29.00 15.33 -25.79
C VAL A 10 27.52 15.53 -25.54
N THR A 11 26.68 15.32 -26.60
CA THR A 11 25.24 15.60 -26.52
C THR A 11 24.46 14.41 -26.00
N SER A 12 25.00 13.20 -26.16
CA SER A 12 24.34 11.98 -25.73
C SER A 12 24.34 11.81 -24.21
N ILE A 13 23.18 11.38 -23.66
CA ILE A 13 23.08 10.99 -22.27
C ILE A 13 23.60 9.55 -22.14
N ARG A 14 24.68 9.39 -21.43
CA ARG A 14 25.24 8.07 -21.09
C ARG A 14 24.48 7.45 -19.96
N ARG A 15 24.36 6.12 -19.97
CA ARG A 15 23.61 5.33 -18.99
C ARG A 15 24.47 4.17 -18.54
N ASP A 16 24.83 4.17 -17.27
CA ASP A 16 25.59 3.09 -16.67
C ASP A 16 24.73 2.39 -15.62
N SER A 17 24.62 1.06 -15.74
CA SER A 17 23.92 0.22 -14.77
C SER A 17 24.92 -0.39 -13.80
N ILE A 18 24.70 -0.24 -12.52
CA ILE A 18 25.57 -0.78 -11.47
C ILE A 18 24.75 -1.70 -10.57
N PRO A 19 25.19 -2.96 -10.34
CA PRO A 19 26.37 -3.62 -10.94
C PRO A 19 26.19 -3.94 -12.42
N GLU A 20 27.30 -4.16 -13.11
CA GLU A 20 27.27 -4.70 -14.46
C GLU A 20 26.90 -6.20 -14.39
N GLY A 21 25.78 -6.58 -15.06
CA GLY A 21 25.25 -7.94 -15.04
C GLY A 21 24.37 -8.26 -13.82
N ASP A 22 24.16 -9.56 -13.57
CA ASP A 22 23.28 -10.08 -12.50
C ASP A 22 24.04 -10.35 -11.18
N THR A 23 25.17 -9.70 -10.97
CA THR A 23 25.93 -9.85 -9.71
C THR A 23 25.27 -9.08 -8.58
N GLU A 24 25.01 -9.75 -7.46
CA GLU A 24 24.51 -9.12 -6.24
C GLU A 24 25.55 -8.11 -5.71
N LYS A 25 25.12 -6.87 -5.44
CA LYS A 25 25.96 -5.87 -4.82
C LYS A 25 25.39 -5.50 -3.47
N LEU A 26 25.88 -6.19 -2.45
CA LEU A 26 25.46 -6.00 -1.08
C LEU A 26 26.01 -4.72 -0.50
N MET A 27 25.14 -3.91 0.07
CA MET A 27 25.47 -2.70 0.81
C MET A 27 24.88 -2.77 2.22
N LEU A 28 25.49 -2.06 3.16
CA LEU A 28 25.05 -1.99 4.55
C LEU A 28 24.20 -0.73 4.73
N THR A 29 23.00 -0.88 5.29
CA THR A 29 22.12 0.22 5.67
C THR A 29 22.47 0.77 7.05
N GLY A 30 21.91 1.94 7.43
CA GLY A 30 22.17 2.58 8.70
C GLY A 30 21.74 1.78 9.93
N ASP A 31 20.76 0.89 9.77
CA ASP A 31 20.28 -0.07 10.78
C ASP A 31 21.01 -1.43 10.75
N GLN A 32 22.19 -1.47 10.12
CA GLN A 32 23.09 -2.63 10.02
C GLN A 32 22.51 -3.86 9.29
N ASN A 33 21.54 -3.63 8.43
CA ASN A 33 21.00 -4.66 7.54
C ASN A 33 21.74 -4.66 6.20
N LEU A 34 21.75 -5.82 5.52
CA LEU A 34 22.28 -5.94 4.17
C LEU A 34 21.16 -5.75 3.16
N ILE A 35 21.44 -4.96 2.12
CA ILE A 35 20.54 -4.73 0.99
C ILE A 35 21.29 -5.01 -0.33
N ASP A 36 20.60 -5.69 -1.25
CA ASP A 36 21.05 -5.86 -2.63
C ASP A 36 20.47 -4.72 -3.49
N LEU A 37 21.35 -3.90 -4.03
CA LEU A 37 20.97 -2.71 -4.78
C LEU A 37 21.50 -2.78 -6.21
N SER A 38 20.58 -2.55 -7.17
CA SER A 38 20.95 -2.24 -8.54
C SER A 38 20.35 -0.90 -8.97
N TYR A 39 21.15 -0.07 -9.62
CA TYR A 39 20.75 1.28 -10.00
C TYR A 39 21.35 1.70 -11.32
N LEU A 40 20.72 2.68 -11.95
CA LEU A 40 21.11 3.29 -13.20
C LEU A 40 21.53 4.73 -12.97
N ILE A 41 22.68 5.12 -13.55
CA ILE A 41 23.15 6.49 -13.54
C ILE A 41 22.99 7.06 -14.93
N ARG A 42 22.46 8.27 -15.00
CA ARG A 42 22.40 9.06 -16.23
C ARG A 42 23.27 10.28 -16.10
N TRP A 43 24.20 10.42 -17.01
CA TRP A 43 25.15 11.52 -17.00
C TRP A 43 25.53 11.95 -18.42
N ASN A 44 26.07 13.15 -18.56
CA ASN A 44 26.58 13.67 -19.82
C ASN A 44 27.87 14.45 -19.58
N ILE A 45 28.58 14.72 -20.71
CA ILE A 45 29.80 15.50 -20.70
C ILE A 45 29.42 16.97 -20.77
N LYS A 46 29.77 17.76 -19.71
CA LYS A 46 29.58 19.21 -19.65
C LYS A 46 30.77 19.96 -20.29
N ASP A 47 31.97 19.51 -20.04
CA ASP A 47 33.20 20.09 -20.56
C ASP A 47 34.12 18.97 -21.08
N LEU A 48 34.24 18.91 -22.42
CA LEU A 48 35.05 17.90 -23.11
C LEU A 48 36.53 17.99 -22.78
N LYS A 49 37.05 19.22 -22.58
CA LYS A 49 38.47 19.44 -22.29
C LYS A 49 38.81 18.84 -20.91
N LEU A 50 38.03 19.12 -19.91
CA LEU A 50 38.23 18.56 -18.56
C LEU A 50 38.03 17.03 -18.57
N TYR A 51 36.99 16.54 -19.25
CA TYR A 51 36.73 15.12 -19.37
C TYR A 51 37.88 14.33 -19.98
N SER A 52 38.50 14.87 -21.07
CA SER A 52 39.51 14.14 -21.80
C SER A 52 40.92 14.26 -21.21
N PHE A 53 41.23 15.32 -20.44
CA PHE A 53 42.59 15.61 -20.01
C PHE A 53 42.78 15.64 -18.50
N GLN A 54 41.72 15.67 -17.72
CA GLN A 54 41.82 15.75 -16.25
C GLN A 54 41.96 14.38 -15.60
N LEU A 55 41.25 13.39 -16.11
CA LEU A 55 41.22 12.03 -15.59
C LEU A 55 41.76 11.04 -16.62
N ALA A 56 42.46 10.01 -16.16
CA ALA A 56 42.96 8.95 -17.02
C ALA A 56 41.81 8.06 -17.58
N GLU A 57 40.85 7.71 -16.69
CA GLU A 57 39.70 6.86 -17.02
C GLU A 57 38.42 7.49 -16.44
N PRO A 58 37.84 8.48 -17.16
CA PRO A 58 36.71 9.22 -16.63
C PRO A 58 35.45 8.34 -16.43
N ASP A 59 35.19 7.39 -17.33
CA ASP A 59 34.03 6.50 -17.23
C ASP A 59 34.13 5.57 -16.01
N ALA A 60 35.30 5.00 -15.76
CA ALA A 60 35.55 4.18 -14.56
C ALA A 60 35.42 5.02 -13.29
N THR A 61 35.97 6.23 -13.30
CA THR A 61 35.87 7.16 -12.16
C THR A 61 34.42 7.52 -11.82
N VAL A 62 33.56 7.77 -12.84
CA VAL A 62 32.13 8.04 -12.61
C VAL A 62 31.46 6.85 -11.92
N ARG A 63 31.76 5.61 -12.31
CA ARG A 63 31.22 4.40 -11.70
C ARG A 63 31.68 4.22 -10.25
N GLU A 64 32.97 4.41 -9.97
CA GLU A 64 33.52 4.32 -8.64
C GLU A 64 32.96 5.39 -7.70
N VAL A 65 32.83 6.61 -8.16
CA VAL A 65 32.20 7.71 -7.41
C VAL A 65 30.74 7.41 -7.14
N ALA A 66 30.03 6.85 -8.11
CA ALA A 66 28.64 6.45 -7.92
C ALA A 66 28.48 5.36 -6.85
N GLU A 67 29.36 4.35 -6.89
CA GLU A 67 29.35 3.30 -5.89
C GLU A 67 29.66 3.83 -4.49
N ALA A 68 30.66 4.68 -4.37
CA ALA A 68 31.01 5.30 -3.10
C ALA A 68 29.87 6.21 -2.57
N ALA A 69 29.27 7.02 -3.42
CA ALA A 69 28.16 7.90 -3.07
C ALA A 69 26.90 7.11 -2.68
N MET A 70 26.59 6.03 -3.43
CA MET A 70 25.45 5.15 -3.13
C MET A 70 25.65 4.48 -1.77
N ARG A 71 26.82 3.90 -1.53
CA ARG A 71 27.14 3.26 -0.24
C ARG A 71 27.03 4.24 0.93
N ALA A 72 27.52 5.47 0.77
CA ALA A 72 27.42 6.49 1.80
C ALA A 72 25.96 6.93 2.06
N SER A 73 25.15 7.07 1.01
CA SER A 73 23.74 7.47 1.16
C SER A 73 22.86 6.37 1.73
N VAL A 74 23.10 5.11 1.37
CA VAL A 74 22.40 3.95 1.93
C VAL A 74 22.72 3.74 3.41
N ALA A 75 23.95 4.01 3.83
CA ALA A 75 24.36 3.91 5.23
C ALA A 75 23.66 4.94 6.17
N GLU A 76 23.02 5.96 5.62
CA GLU A 76 22.27 6.96 6.38
C GLU A 76 20.78 6.62 6.53
N VAL A 77 20.29 5.57 5.85
CA VAL A 77 18.86 5.23 5.76
C VAL A 77 18.62 3.82 6.31
N ASN A 78 17.44 3.58 6.89
CA ASN A 78 17.03 2.25 7.34
C ASN A 78 16.60 1.37 6.15
N LEU A 79 16.70 0.05 6.32
CA LEU A 79 16.32 -0.90 5.28
C LEU A 79 14.86 -0.73 4.80
N THR A 80 13.93 -0.53 5.73
CA THR A 80 12.51 -0.34 5.39
C THR A 80 12.28 0.89 4.51
N ASP A 81 12.99 1.99 4.79
CA ASP A 81 12.91 3.23 4.01
C ASP A 81 13.58 3.06 2.65
N ALA A 82 14.73 2.38 2.60
CA ALA A 82 15.43 2.09 1.35
C ALA A 82 14.62 1.19 0.39
N MET A 83 13.81 0.28 0.93
CA MET A 83 12.87 -0.55 0.16
C MET A 83 11.60 0.22 -0.23
N GLY A 84 11.21 1.24 0.54
CA GLY A 84 10.03 2.07 0.30
C GLY A 84 10.21 3.10 -0.82
N GLY A 85 9.13 3.44 -1.52
CA GLY A 85 9.18 4.37 -2.66
C GLY A 85 9.61 5.79 -2.29
N SER A 86 9.19 6.30 -1.13
CA SER A 86 9.57 7.64 -0.63
C SER A 86 11.04 7.69 -0.22
N GLY A 87 11.55 6.66 0.44
CA GLY A 87 12.96 6.58 0.86
C GLY A 87 13.90 6.45 -0.34
N ARG A 88 13.51 5.71 -1.39
CA ARG A 88 14.28 5.62 -2.64
C ARG A 88 14.51 6.99 -3.27
N ALA A 89 13.48 7.81 -3.37
CA ALA A 89 13.60 9.15 -3.94
C ALA A 89 14.59 10.04 -3.15
N VAL A 90 14.62 9.93 -1.83
CA VAL A 90 15.58 10.63 -0.98
C VAL A 90 17.00 10.14 -1.23
N ILE A 91 17.19 8.82 -1.32
CA ILE A 91 18.51 8.23 -1.63
C ILE A 91 18.98 8.68 -3.01
N GLU A 92 18.15 8.59 -4.04
CA GLU A 92 18.49 9.00 -5.40
C GLU A 92 18.94 10.47 -5.48
N GLN A 93 18.23 11.34 -4.78
CA GLN A 93 18.58 12.75 -4.71
C GLN A 93 19.91 12.97 -3.95
N SER A 94 20.10 12.35 -2.79
CA SER A 94 21.32 12.44 -1.99
C SER A 94 22.53 11.92 -2.78
N VAL A 95 22.40 10.78 -3.46
CA VAL A 95 23.46 10.21 -4.30
C VAL A 95 23.81 11.16 -5.44
N ARG A 96 22.81 11.73 -6.14
CA ARG A 96 23.05 12.67 -7.21
C ARG A 96 23.84 13.89 -6.75
N GLU A 97 23.45 14.47 -5.63
CA GLU A 97 24.12 15.66 -5.07
C GLU A 97 25.55 15.34 -4.64
N ARG A 98 25.75 14.21 -3.97
CA ARG A 98 27.05 13.73 -3.49
C ARG A 98 27.99 13.40 -4.62
N MET A 99 27.50 12.71 -5.66
CA MET A 99 28.25 12.43 -6.89
C MET A 99 28.69 13.71 -7.60
N GLN A 100 27.75 14.65 -7.79
CA GLN A 100 28.07 15.91 -8.46
C GLN A 100 29.12 16.71 -7.68
N ALA A 101 29.03 16.78 -6.36
CA ALA A 101 30.00 17.46 -5.52
C ALA A 101 31.41 16.85 -5.65
N ILE A 102 31.51 15.51 -5.65
CA ILE A 102 32.81 14.82 -5.79
C ILE A 102 33.39 15.03 -7.21
N LEU A 103 32.56 14.86 -8.25
CA LEU A 103 33.00 15.04 -9.63
C LEU A 103 33.39 16.49 -9.98
N ASP A 104 32.73 17.46 -9.35
CA ASP A 104 33.11 18.88 -9.46
C ASP A 104 34.41 19.17 -8.74
N ALA A 105 34.66 18.58 -7.56
CA ALA A 105 35.93 18.68 -6.86
C ALA A 105 37.09 18.10 -7.68
N TYR A 106 36.87 17.02 -8.41
CA TYR A 106 37.83 16.41 -9.33
C TYR A 106 37.98 17.18 -10.66
N ARG A 107 37.12 18.17 -10.91
CA ARG A 107 37.05 18.91 -12.18
C ARG A 107 36.90 17.97 -13.38
N SER A 108 36.04 16.96 -13.22
CA SER A 108 35.89 15.89 -14.23
C SER A 108 35.21 16.34 -15.54
N GLY A 109 34.55 17.49 -15.54
CA GLY A 109 33.78 17.95 -16.71
C GLY A 109 32.50 17.15 -16.98
N VAL A 110 32.03 16.36 -15.98
CA VAL A 110 30.83 15.51 -16.05
C VAL A 110 29.67 16.18 -15.32
N SER A 111 28.45 15.99 -15.83
CA SER A 111 27.22 16.43 -15.18
C SER A 111 26.29 15.24 -14.97
N ILE A 112 25.86 15.03 -13.74
CA ILE A 112 24.92 13.97 -13.37
C ILE A 112 23.49 14.45 -13.60
N GLN A 113 22.78 13.77 -14.50
CA GLN A 113 21.39 14.07 -14.85
C GLN A 113 20.40 13.43 -13.86
N GLY A 114 20.73 12.23 -13.37
CA GLY A 114 19.92 11.53 -12.39
C GLY A 114 20.47 10.16 -12.05
N VAL A 115 20.01 9.67 -10.92
CA VAL A 115 20.23 8.31 -10.44
C VAL A 115 18.87 7.67 -10.26
N GLU A 116 18.72 6.42 -10.62
CA GLU A 116 17.46 5.68 -10.56
C GLU A 116 17.72 4.29 -9.98
N ILE A 117 17.12 3.97 -8.86
CA ILE A 117 17.22 2.65 -8.22
C ILE A 117 16.27 1.69 -8.94
N LYS A 118 16.83 0.66 -9.57
CA LYS A 118 16.07 -0.38 -10.26
C LYS A 118 15.56 -1.45 -9.30
N LYS A 119 16.42 -1.89 -8.40
CA LYS A 119 16.16 -2.97 -7.46
C LYS A 119 16.71 -2.59 -6.09
N ALA A 120 15.92 -2.84 -5.04
CA ALA A 120 16.32 -2.66 -3.65
C ALA A 120 15.64 -3.75 -2.83
N ASP A 121 16.31 -4.87 -2.66
CA ASP A 121 15.78 -6.06 -2.00
C ASP A 121 16.73 -6.53 -0.91
N PRO A 122 16.25 -7.23 0.12
CA PRO A 122 17.12 -7.91 1.04
C PRO A 122 17.81 -9.09 0.35
N PRO A 123 18.95 -9.58 0.89
CA PRO A 123 19.63 -10.75 0.33
C PRO A 123 18.69 -11.94 0.13
N THR A 124 18.87 -12.68 -0.95
CA THR A 124 18.00 -13.80 -1.37
C THR A 124 17.74 -14.82 -0.26
N LYS A 125 18.70 -15.05 0.64
CA LYS A 125 18.57 -15.99 1.77
C LYS A 125 17.54 -15.60 2.83
N VAL A 126 17.20 -14.32 2.94
CA VAL A 126 16.32 -13.79 4.00
C VAL A 126 15.04 -13.15 3.46
N VAL A 127 14.86 -13.13 2.15
CA VAL A 127 13.68 -12.55 1.48
C VAL A 127 12.37 -13.05 2.07
N ASP A 128 12.26 -14.35 2.31
CA ASP A 128 11.01 -14.96 2.77
C ASP A 128 10.68 -14.52 4.21
N SER A 129 11.68 -14.44 5.09
CA SER A 129 11.48 -13.91 6.45
C SER A 129 11.04 -12.44 6.44
N PHE A 130 11.60 -11.61 5.55
CA PHE A 130 11.16 -10.22 5.40
C PHE A 130 9.73 -10.11 4.87
N LYS A 131 9.32 -10.99 3.94
CA LYS A 131 7.94 -11.05 3.45
C LYS A 131 6.97 -11.43 4.58
N GLU A 132 7.32 -12.38 5.44
CA GLU A 132 6.50 -12.77 6.60
C GLU A 132 6.31 -11.60 7.57
N VAL A 133 7.40 -10.87 7.89
CA VAL A 133 7.31 -9.67 8.73
C VAL A 133 6.44 -8.59 8.09
N ALA A 134 6.63 -8.33 6.80
CA ALA A 134 5.80 -7.36 6.08
C ALA A 134 4.31 -7.77 6.03
N ALA A 135 4.01 -9.04 5.83
CA ALA A 135 2.66 -9.59 5.89
C ALA A 135 2.04 -9.42 7.28
N ALA A 136 2.79 -9.76 8.34
CA ALA A 136 2.32 -9.59 9.71
C ALA A 136 2.03 -8.11 10.08
N GLN A 137 2.88 -7.19 9.61
CA GLN A 137 2.64 -5.74 9.78
C GLN A 137 1.39 -5.28 9.03
N GLN A 138 1.20 -5.76 7.79
CA GLN A 138 0.02 -5.45 6.99
C GLN A 138 -1.26 -5.99 7.64
N ASP A 139 -1.22 -7.20 8.19
CA ASP A 139 -2.34 -7.83 8.89
C ASP A 139 -2.70 -7.05 10.17
N ALA A 140 -1.70 -6.66 10.95
CA ALA A 140 -1.89 -5.83 12.12
C ALA A 140 -2.53 -4.48 11.78
N GLN A 141 -2.01 -3.79 10.73
CA GLN A 141 -2.59 -2.52 10.28
C GLN A 141 -4.02 -2.70 9.76
N SER A 142 -4.28 -3.78 9.02
CA SER A 142 -5.62 -4.13 8.54
C SER A 142 -6.60 -4.40 9.70
N ALA A 143 -6.14 -5.08 10.76
CA ALA A 143 -6.96 -5.31 11.95
C ALA A 143 -7.31 -4.00 12.68
N ILE A 144 -6.34 -3.09 12.83
CA ILE A 144 -6.56 -1.76 13.41
C ILE A 144 -7.56 -0.96 12.58
N ASN A 145 -7.38 -0.91 11.25
CA ASN A 145 -8.27 -0.18 10.36
C ASN A 145 -9.71 -0.74 10.41
N ARG A 146 -9.86 -2.06 10.45
CA ARG A 146 -11.18 -2.71 10.61
C ARG A 146 -11.84 -2.37 11.94
N ALA A 147 -11.07 -2.39 13.03
CA ALA A 147 -11.60 -2.03 14.36
C ALA A 147 -12.04 -0.57 14.41
N GLN A 148 -11.26 0.35 13.83
CA GLN A 148 -11.61 1.77 13.74
C GLN A 148 -12.87 1.98 12.90
N ALA A 149 -12.96 1.35 11.72
CA ALA A 149 -14.12 1.43 10.85
C ALA A 149 -15.39 0.90 11.55
N TRP A 150 -15.27 -0.22 12.27
CA TRP A 150 -16.38 -0.77 13.05
C TRP A 150 -16.83 0.16 14.18
N ALA A 151 -15.89 0.76 14.91
CA ALA A 151 -16.18 1.73 15.96
C ALA A 151 -16.91 2.97 15.40
N GLN A 152 -16.44 3.50 14.26
CA GLN A 152 -17.10 4.63 13.59
C GLN A 152 -18.51 4.24 13.12
N GLN A 153 -18.67 3.07 12.52
CA GLN A 153 -19.98 2.57 12.07
C GLN A 153 -20.96 2.41 13.26
N LEU A 154 -20.49 1.85 14.38
CA LEU A 154 -21.31 1.69 15.58
C LEU A 154 -21.74 3.06 16.13
N THR A 155 -20.81 4.00 16.21
CA THR A 155 -21.09 5.37 16.68
C THR A 155 -22.07 6.07 15.75
N ALA A 156 -21.87 6.02 14.44
CA ALA A 156 -22.76 6.63 13.46
C ALA A 156 -24.17 6.00 13.50
N ARG A 157 -24.22 4.68 13.68
CA ARG A 157 -25.51 3.96 13.84
C ARG A 157 -26.24 4.41 15.09
N ALA A 158 -25.56 4.47 16.24
CA ALA A 158 -26.17 4.90 17.50
C ALA A 158 -26.66 6.36 17.41
N GLN A 159 -25.87 7.24 16.79
CA GLN A 159 -26.28 8.63 16.53
C GLN A 159 -27.49 8.72 15.60
N GLY A 160 -27.51 7.90 14.55
CA GLY A 160 -28.64 7.82 13.62
C GLY A 160 -29.91 7.33 14.30
N GLU A 161 -29.83 6.30 15.13
CA GLU A 161 -30.96 5.77 15.91
C GLU A 161 -31.48 6.80 16.93
N ALA A 162 -30.58 7.51 17.63
CA ALA A 162 -30.94 8.59 18.55
C ALA A 162 -31.65 9.76 17.82
N ALA A 163 -31.09 10.21 16.69
CA ALA A 163 -31.69 11.28 15.91
C ALA A 163 -33.06 10.88 15.32
N ALA A 164 -33.22 9.64 14.92
CA ALA A 164 -34.51 9.12 14.48
C ALA A 164 -35.54 9.10 15.63
N PHE A 165 -35.10 8.66 16.83
CA PHE A 165 -35.96 8.70 18.01
C PHE A 165 -36.39 10.14 18.35
N ASP A 166 -35.47 11.10 18.35
CA ASP A 166 -35.79 12.50 18.65
C ASP A 166 -36.83 13.05 17.70
N LYS A 167 -36.73 12.78 16.40
CA LYS A 167 -37.74 13.18 15.40
C LYS A 167 -39.11 12.56 15.67
N VAL A 168 -39.17 11.27 16.02
CA VAL A 168 -40.42 10.61 16.39
C VAL A 168 -40.99 11.20 17.66
N TYR A 169 -40.14 11.50 18.64
CA TYR A 169 -40.53 12.08 19.89
C TYR A 169 -41.12 13.51 19.73
N GLU A 170 -40.55 14.33 18.85
CA GLU A 170 -41.11 15.64 18.49
C GLU A 170 -42.52 15.50 17.92
N GLN A 171 -42.75 14.55 17.00
CA GLN A 171 -44.07 14.28 16.46
C GLN A 171 -45.06 13.74 17.51
N TYR A 172 -44.55 12.89 18.42
CA TYR A 172 -45.33 12.36 19.50
C TYR A 172 -45.85 13.46 20.48
N LYS A 173 -45.01 14.48 20.77
CA LYS A 173 -45.41 15.62 21.60
C LYS A 173 -46.59 16.40 21.02
N LEU A 174 -46.66 16.51 19.71
CA LEU A 174 -47.70 17.26 19.00
C LEU A 174 -49.03 16.49 18.94
N ALA A 175 -48.99 15.17 18.71
CA ALA A 175 -50.19 14.36 18.58
C ALA A 175 -49.95 12.90 19.07
N PRO A 176 -50.02 12.67 20.39
CA PRO A 176 -49.64 11.37 20.97
C PRO A 176 -50.44 10.17 20.45
N GLU A 177 -51.77 10.32 20.36
CA GLU A 177 -52.66 9.24 19.94
C GLU A 177 -52.42 8.84 18.46
N VAL A 178 -52.26 9.82 17.59
CA VAL A 178 -52.07 9.58 16.14
C VAL A 178 -50.71 8.92 15.89
N THR A 179 -49.66 9.40 16.56
CA THR A 179 -48.32 8.86 16.43
C THR A 179 -48.23 7.43 16.92
N ARG A 180 -48.88 7.12 18.08
CA ARG A 180 -48.94 5.76 18.64
C ARG A 180 -49.65 4.78 17.69
N ARG A 181 -50.78 5.18 17.12
CA ARG A 181 -51.53 4.34 16.16
C ARG A 181 -50.71 4.11 14.89
N ARG A 182 -50.05 5.15 14.37
CA ARG A 182 -49.21 5.03 13.19
C ARG A 182 -48.05 4.05 13.44
N MET A 183 -47.31 4.21 14.50
CA MET A 183 -46.22 3.31 14.88
C MET A 183 -46.67 1.86 15.05
N TYR A 184 -47.87 1.66 15.64
CA TYR A 184 -48.47 0.33 15.78
C TYR A 184 -48.72 -0.28 14.41
N TYR A 185 -49.35 0.44 13.47
CA TYR A 185 -49.65 -0.07 12.16
C TYR A 185 -48.40 -0.36 11.34
N GLU A 186 -47.41 0.55 11.36
CA GLU A 186 -46.14 0.35 10.68
C GLU A 186 -45.36 -0.86 11.24
N THR A 187 -45.41 -1.08 12.55
CA THR A 187 -44.80 -2.26 13.16
C THR A 187 -45.53 -3.54 12.79
N MET A 188 -46.85 -3.52 12.85
CA MET A 188 -47.69 -4.67 12.44
C MET A 188 -47.52 -5.02 10.98
N GLU A 189 -47.50 -4.03 10.09
CA GLU A 189 -47.22 -4.23 8.67
C GLU A 189 -45.86 -4.91 8.44
N ARG A 190 -44.82 -4.45 9.12
CA ARG A 190 -43.48 -5.04 9.05
C ARG A 190 -43.44 -6.48 9.56
N VAL A 191 -44.09 -6.77 10.68
CA VAL A 191 -44.14 -8.13 11.24
C VAL A 191 -44.98 -9.02 10.32
N LEU A 192 -46.15 -8.54 9.87
CA LEU A 192 -47.02 -9.31 9.00
C LEU A 192 -46.41 -9.51 7.61
N SER A 193 -45.61 -8.61 7.08
CA SER A 193 -44.92 -8.80 5.80
C SER A 193 -43.89 -9.93 5.80
N GLN A 194 -43.30 -10.20 6.97
CA GLN A 194 -42.31 -11.27 7.15
C GLN A 194 -42.91 -12.62 7.56
N THR A 195 -44.24 -12.68 7.79
CA THR A 195 -44.92 -13.88 8.25
C THR A 195 -45.88 -14.35 7.16
N ASP A 196 -45.80 -15.63 6.80
CA ASP A 196 -46.80 -16.24 5.93
C ASP A 196 -48.13 -16.29 6.69
N LYS A 197 -49.15 -15.66 6.11
CA LYS A 197 -50.47 -15.54 6.70
C LYS A 197 -51.52 -15.92 5.74
N THR A 198 -52.55 -16.61 6.25
CA THR A 198 -53.78 -16.90 5.51
C THR A 198 -54.94 -16.21 6.24
N ILE A 199 -55.61 -15.30 5.57
CA ILE A 199 -56.78 -14.61 6.10
C ILE A 199 -58.02 -15.39 5.68
N VAL A 200 -58.81 -15.83 6.63
CA VAL A 200 -60.07 -16.58 6.35
C VAL A 200 -61.23 -15.72 6.83
N GLU A 201 -62.07 -15.31 5.91
CA GLU A 201 -63.17 -14.37 6.12
C GLU A 201 -64.53 -15.06 6.39
N THR A 202 -64.63 -16.36 6.20
CA THR A 202 -65.89 -17.11 6.33
C THR A 202 -66.03 -17.90 7.66
N SER A 203 -67.15 -17.78 8.32
CA SER A 203 -67.54 -18.61 9.45
C SER A 203 -67.81 -20.05 9.00
N GLY A 204 -67.06 -21.04 9.53
CA GLY A 204 -67.22 -22.46 9.27
C GLY A 204 -66.10 -23.16 8.52
N VAL A 205 -64.97 -22.49 8.27
CA VAL A 205 -63.77 -23.11 7.66
C VAL A 205 -62.98 -23.88 8.73
N GLN A 206 -62.85 -25.21 8.55
CA GLN A 206 -61.91 -26.00 9.30
C GLN A 206 -60.50 -25.79 8.78
N THR A 207 -59.63 -25.29 9.62
CA THR A 207 -58.21 -25.03 9.27
C THR A 207 -57.50 -26.38 9.16
N TYR A 208 -57.24 -26.83 7.93
CA TYR A 208 -56.38 -27.98 7.67
C TYR A 208 -54.95 -27.50 7.40
N LEU A 209 -54.02 -27.73 8.33
CA LEU A 209 -52.61 -27.46 8.16
C LEU A 209 -51.92 -28.75 7.69
N PRO A 210 -51.49 -28.88 6.43
CA PRO A 210 -50.83 -30.09 5.97
C PRO A 210 -49.46 -30.25 6.63
N LEU A 211 -49.35 -31.24 7.50
CA LEU A 211 -48.12 -31.61 8.21
C LEU A 211 -46.86 -31.74 7.36
N PRO A 212 -46.92 -32.22 6.10
CA PRO A 212 -45.78 -32.29 5.20
C PRO A 212 -45.17 -30.93 4.88
N GLU A 213 -45.97 -29.89 4.80
CA GLU A 213 -45.50 -28.52 4.46
C GLU A 213 -44.84 -27.80 5.67
N VAL A 214 -45.34 -28.09 6.86
CA VAL A 214 -44.69 -27.62 8.12
C VAL A 214 -43.33 -28.25 8.29
N ASN A 215 -43.15 -29.50 7.94
CA ASN A 215 -41.89 -30.21 8.00
C ASN A 215 -40.91 -29.73 6.87
N LYS A 216 -41.37 -29.37 5.68
CA LYS A 216 -40.54 -28.77 4.62
C LYS A 216 -40.02 -27.39 5.02
N ARG A 217 -40.80 -26.57 5.70
CA ARG A 217 -40.40 -25.27 6.20
C ARG A 217 -39.40 -25.36 7.37
N ARG A 218 -39.52 -26.40 8.21
CA ARG A 218 -38.54 -26.68 9.25
C ARG A 218 -37.19 -27.19 8.72
N ALA A 219 -37.18 -27.81 7.55
CA ALA A 219 -36.01 -28.36 6.88
C ALA A 219 -35.35 -27.39 5.89
N ALA A 220 -35.90 -26.21 5.62
CA ALA A 220 -35.23 -25.17 4.87
C ALA A 220 -34.06 -24.64 5.73
N PRO A 221 -32.80 -24.73 5.25
CA PRO A 221 -31.70 -24.24 6.02
C PRO A 221 -31.91 -22.75 6.26
N ALA A 222 -31.84 -22.34 7.53
CA ALA A 222 -31.73 -20.94 7.88
C ALA A 222 -30.64 -20.33 7.01
N ALA A 223 -30.99 -19.23 6.31
CA ALA A 223 -30.09 -18.51 5.45
C ALA A 223 -28.73 -18.37 6.17
N ALA A 224 -27.69 -18.82 5.50
CA ALA A 224 -26.34 -18.91 6.06
C ALA A 224 -25.96 -17.58 6.71
N THR A 225 -25.86 -17.62 8.02
CA THR A 225 -25.17 -16.58 8.78
C THR A 225 -23.78 -16.44 8.15
N PRO A 226 -23.32 -15.24 7.78
CA PRO A 226 -21.98 -15.08 7.26
C PRO A 226 -21.01 -15.66 8.28
N ALA A 227 -20.20 -16.62 7.84
CA ALA A 227 -19.24 -17.32 8.63
C ALA A 227 -18.34 -16.32 9.36
N ALA A 228 -18.27 -16.42 10.68
CA ALA A 228 -17.24 -15.77 11.46
C ALA A 228 -15.87 -16.18 10.92
N PRO A 229 -14.88 -15.28 10.90
CA PRO A 229 -13.53 -15.60 10.45
C PRO A 229 -12.99 -16.76 11.30
N GLN A 230 -12.63 -17.86 10.64
CA GLN A 230 -11.94 -18.98 11.30
C GLN A 230 -10.58 -18.46 11.76
N GLU A 231 -10.32 -18.54 13.05
CA GLU A 231 -8.99 -18.41 13.62
C GLU A 231 -8.07 -19.47 13.00
N PRO A 232 -6.87 -19.11 12.51
CA PRO A 232 -5.91 -20.11 12.08
C PRO A 232 -5.44 -20.90 13.29
N ALA A 233 -5.61 -22.23 13.21
CA ALA A 233 -5.04 -23.18 14.17
C ALA A 233 -3.51 -23.00 14.21
N ARG A 234 -2.97 -23.10 15.41
CA ARG A 234 -1.55 -23.02 15.79
C ARG A 234 -0.68 -24.00 15.03
#